data_5942b52464f31c1e7e2d17ea90a54728
#
_entry.id   5942b52464f31c1e7e2d17ea90a54728
#
_cell.length_a   1.000
_cell.length_b   1.000
_cell.length_c   1.000
_cell.angle_alpha   90.00
_cell.angle_beta   90.00
_cell.angle_gamma   90.00
#
_symmetry.space_group_name_H-M   'P 1'
#
loop_
_entity.id
_entity.type
_entity.pdbx_description
1 polymer ?
#
loop_
_entity_poly.entity_id
_entity_poly.type
_entity_poly.pdbx_seq_one_letter_code
_entity_poly.pdbx_strand_id
1 'polypeptide(L)'
;MTSIAREHNVSVNTVQGVLESCSSKFYDDFDRLPEHLAFDEFKGVGKKLHFICLDGDTHKVIQILRTRFKPNILRYFYKFTPKARSMVKTVTMDLNCYYPLVARELFPNAQIVIDRFHMVQMLTRSFNSLRVQIMKQFKRKVANISF
;
A
#
# COMPACT_ATOMS: atom_id res chain seq x y z
N MET A 1 -4.12 11.33 -18.48
CA MET A 1 -3.21 12.12 -19.32
C MET A 1 -3.80 13.47 -19.74
N THR A 2 -5.04 13.53 -20.20
CA THR A 2 -5.70 14.80 -20.63
C THR A 2 -5.83 15.85 -19.52
N SER A 3 -6.00 15.47 -18.25
CA SER A 3 -6.04 16.42 -17.12
C SER A 3 -4.70 17.09 -16.87
N ILE A 4 -3.62 16.32 -16.87
CA ILE A 4 -2.24 16.83 -16.69
C ILE A 4 -1.86 17.76 -17.84
N ALA A 5 -2.20 17.39 -19.08
CA ALA A 5 -1.94 18.21 -20.25
C ALA A 5 -2.63 19.58 -20.16
N ARG A 6 -3.86 19.63 -19.65
CA ARG A 6 -4.60 20.88 -19.45
C ARG A 6 -4.02 21.71 -18.29
N GLU A 7 -3.70 21.08 -17.17
CA GLU A 7 -3.15 21.74 -15.99
C GLU A 7 -1.81 22.43 -16.28
N HIS A 8 -0.96 21.78 -17.10
CA HIS A 8 0.35 22.32 -17.48
C HIS A 8 0.40 22.98 -18.85
N ASN A 9 -0.77 23.17 -19.50
CA ASN A 9 -0.88 23.83 -20.80
C ASN A 9 0.05 23.25 -21.88
N VAL A 10 0.17 21.93 -21.92
CA VAL A 10 1.00 21.18 -22.87
C VAL A 10 0.16 20.18 -23.65
N SER A 11 0.68 19.69 -24.79
CA SER A 11 -0.02 18.67 -25.57
C SER A 11 -0.02 17.31 -24.83
N VAL A 12 -1.03 16.48 -25.11
CA VAL A 12 -1.09 15.10 -24.60
C VAL A 12 0.15 14.30 -25.05
N ASN A 13 0.61 14.53 -26.28
CA ASN A 13 1.81 13.90 -26.81
C ASN A 13 3.08 14.31 -26.07
N THR A 14 3.18 15.57 -25.62
CA THR A 14 4.28 16.04 -24.77
C THR A 14 4.28 15.32 -23.43
N VAL A 15 3.12 15.19 -22.79
CA VAL A 15 2.98 14.43 -21.54
C VAL A 15 3.39 12.97 -21.73
N GLN A 16 2.96 12.37 -22.84
CA GLN A 16 3.31 10.99 -23.18
C GLN A 16 4.82 10.82 -23.41
N GLY A 17 5.44 11.71 -24.18
CA GLY A 17 6.90 11.68 -24.41
C GLY A 17 7.73 11.84 -23.13
N VAL A 18 7.29 12.71 -22.21
CA VAL A 18 7.92 12.83 -20.89
C VAL A 18 7.76 11.55 -20.07
N LEU A 19 6.57 10.95 -20.07
CA LEU A 19 6.33 9.68 -19.37
C LEU A 19 7.15 8.53 -19.97
N GLU A 20 7.28 8.45 -21.27
CA GLU A 20 8.12 7.46 -21.96
C GLU A 20 9.60 7.67 -21.66
N SER A 21 10.09 8.92 -21.67
CA SER A 21 11.48 9.24 -21.30
C SER A 21 11.77 8.98 -19.81
N CYS A 22 10.76 9.18 -18.93
CA CYS A 22 10.86 8.80 -17.53
C CYS A 22 10.84 7.28 -17.36
N SER A 23 9.99 6.55 -18.09
CA SER A 23 9.90 5.09 -18.00
C SER A 23 11.17 4.38 -18.42
N SER A 24 11.91 4.93 -19.40
CA SER A 24 13.21 4.40 -19.83
C SER A 24 14.33 4.56 -18.79
N LYS A 25 14.14 5.44 -17.80
CA LYS A 25 15.07 5.62 -16.66
C LYS A 25 14.76 4.71 -15.48
N PHE A 26 13.60 4.06 -15.46
CA PHE A 26 13.24 3.05 -14.48
C PHE A 26 13.68 1.66 -14.98
N TYR A 27 14.98 1.48 -15.22
CA TYR A 27 15.54 0.14 -15.25
C TYR A 27 15.47 -0.38 -13.82
N ASP A 28 14.54 -1.30 -13.57
CA ASP A 28 14.54 -2.07 -12.34
C ASP A 28 15.87 -2.82 -12.28
N ASP A 29 16.77 -2.37 -11.40
CA ASP A 29 17.98 -3.14 -11.05
C ASP A 29 17.49 -4.31 -10.19
N PHE A 30 17.19 -5.44 -10.85
CA PHE A 30 16.70 -6.63 -10.16
C PHE A 30 17.73 -7.32 -9.27
N ASP A 31 18.96 -6.83 -9.24
CA ASP A 31 20.02 -7.32 -8.35
C ASP A 31 20.06 -6.59 -7.00
N ARG A 32 19.26 -5.53 -6.83
CA ARG A 32 19.25 -4.73 -5.61
C ARG A 32 17.82 -4.39 -5.16
N LEU A 33 17.65 -4.48 -3.85
CA LEU A 33 16.49 -3.94 -3.13
C LEU A 33 16.98 -3.15 -1.92
N PRO A 34 16.26 -2.12 -1.48
CA PRO A 34 16.52 -1.47 -0.20
C PRO A 34 16.45 -2.46 0.96
N GLU A 35 17.22 -2.22 2.01
CA GLU A 35 17.21 -3.04 3.22
C GLU A 35 15.87 -2.93 3.97
N HIS A 36 15.21 -1.79 3.86
CA HIS A 36 13.93 -1.50 4.50
C HIS A 36 12.88 -1.20 3.46
N LEU A 37 11.81 -2.00 3.43
CA LEU A 37 10.69 -1.83 2.52
C LEU A 37 9.44 -1.40 3.28
N ALA A 38 8.60 -0.60 2.64
CA ALA A 38 7.25 -0.30 3.12
C ALA A 38 6.21 -0.69 2.08
N PHE A 39 5.21 -1.46 2.50
CA PHE A 39 4.07 -1.89 1.70
C PHE A 39 2.83 -1.13 2.14
N ASP A 40 2.11 -0.55 1.21
CA ASP A 40 0.88 0.18 1.47
C ASP A 40 -0.10 0.02 0.30
N GLU A 41 -1.32 0.52 0.48
CA GLU A 41 -2.38 0.52 -0.51
C GLU A 41 -2.95 1.92 -0.68
N PHE A 42 -3.26 2.28 -1.90
CA PHE A 42 -3.98 3.50 -2.18
C PHE A 42 -5.12 3.29 -3.17
N LYS A 43 -6.12 4.15 -3.11
CA LYS A 43 -7.21 4.16 -4.08
C LYS A 43 -6.75 4.88 -5.35
N GLY A 44 -6.56 4.11 -6.41
CA GLY A 44 -6.21 4.63 -7.72
C GLY A 44 -7.43 4.87 -8.60
N VAL A 45 -7.21 4.88 -9.90
CA VAL A 45 -8.24 5.11 -10.92
C VAL A 45 -9.38 4.09 -10.79
N GLY A 46 -10.62 4.55 -10.86
CA GLY A 46 -11.80 3.70 -10.74
C GLY A 46 -12.08 3.19 -9.32
N LYS A 47 -11.55 3.86 -8.29
CA LYS A 47 -11.69 3.48 -6.86
C LYS A 47 -11.12 2.10 -6.52
N LYS A 48 -10.32 1.49 -7.41
CA LYS A 48 -9.64 0.22 -7.15
C LYS A 48 -8.44 0.43 -6.25
N LEU A 49 -8.18 -0.54 -5.38
CA LEU A 49 -6.99 -0.53 -4.53
C LEU A 49 -5.76 -0.99 -5.33
N HIS A 50 -4.74 -0.16 -5.30
CA HIS A 50 -3.44 -0.38 -5.89
C HIS A 50 -2.44 -0.66 -4.78
N PHE A 51 -1.49 -1.55 -5.04
CA PHE A 51 -0.36 -1.80 -4.16
C PHE A 51 0.76 -0.82 -4.47
N ILE A 52 1.41 -0.32 -3.43
CA ILE A 52 2.62 0.50 -3.53
C ILE A 52 3.71 -0.09 -2.64
N CYS A 53 4.91 -0.13 -3.16
CA CYS A 53 6.12 -0.44 -2.42
C CYS A 53 7.04 0.77 -2.41
N LEU A 54 7.51 1.14 -1.23
CA LEU A 54 8.42 2.25 -0.98
C LEU A 54 9.71 1.72 -0.37
N ASP A 55 10.78 2.47 -0.58
CA ASP A 55 11.98 2.40 0.24
C ASP A 55 11.65 3.00 1.62
N GLY A 56 11.83 2.22 2.68
CA GLY A 56 11.48 2.60 4.05
C GLY A 56 12.32 3.76 4.62
N ASP A 57 13.52 3.96 4.09
CA ASP A 57 14.44 5.02 4.56
C ASP A 57 14.25 6.33 3.79
N THR A 58 14.19 6.23 2.46
CA THR A 58 14.15 7.40 1.58
C THR A 58 12.74 7.82 1.18
N HIS A 59 11.75 6.97 1.44
CA HIS A 59 10.35 7.10 1.01
C HIS A 59 10.17 7.19 -0.52
N LYS A 60 11.18 6.82 -1.29
CA LYS A 60 11.07 6.75 -2.75
C LYS A 60 10.20 5.58 -3.17
N VAL A 61 9.37 5.81 -4.17
CA VAL A 61 8.55 4.77 -4.75
C VAL A 61 9.42 3.79 -5.52
N ILE A 62 9.38 2.52 -5.12
CA ILE A 62 10.03 1.41 -5.83
C ILE A 62 9.11 0.91 -6.92
N GLN A 63 7.83 0.65 -6.58
CA GLN A 63 6.87 0.14 -7.54
C GLN A 63 5.42 0.44 -7.14
N ILE A 64 4.60 0.64 -8.16
CA ILE A 64 3.15 0.70 -8.04
C ILE A 64 2.55 -0.40 -8.92
N LEU A 65 1.76 -1.29 -8.33
CA LEU A 65 1.00 -2.30 -9.06
C LEU A 65 -0.47 -1.91 -9.12
N ARG A 66 -1.09 -2.09 -10.29
CA ARG A 66 -2.52 -1.76 -10.51
C ARG A 66 -3.49 -2.60 -9.68
N THR A 67 -2.97 -3.58 -8.96
CA THR A 67 -3.73 -4.50 -8.12
C THR A 67 -2.92 -4.88 -6.91
N ARG A 68 -3.61 -5.13 -5.80
CA ARG A 68 -3.01 -5.58 -4.54
C ARG A 68 -2.97 -7.11 -4.40
N PHE A 69 -3.45 -7.88 -5.38
CA PHE A 69 -3.56 -9.33 -5.26
C PHE A 69 -2.20 -10.01 -5.14
N LYS A 70 -2.11 -10.96 -4.21
CA LYS A 70 -0.91 -11.73 -3.89
C LYS A 70 -0.14 -12.22 -5.13
N PRO A 71 -0.76 -12.86 -6.15
CA PRO A 71 -0.01 -13.35 -7.31
C PRO A 71 0.73 -12.26 -8.09
N ASN A 72 0.18 -11.05 -8.15
CA ASN A 72 0.80 -9.96 -8.90
C ASN A 72 1.99 -9.36 -8.13
N ILE A 73 1.90 -9.29 -6.80
CA ILE A 73 3.00 -8.85 -5.93
C ILE A 73 4.14 -9.88 -6.02
N LEU A 74 3.83 -11.17 -5.87
CA LEU A 74 4.81 -12.23 -6.00
C LEU A 74 5.50 -12.21 -7.36
N ARG A 75 4.73 -12.10 -8.46
CA ARG A 75 5.26 -12.04 -9.82
C ARG A 75 6.25 -10.88 -10.01
N TYR A 76 5.98 -9.73 -9.40
CA TYR A 76 6.89 -8.59 -9.47
C TYR A 76 8.19 -8.86 -8.72
N PHE A 77 8.10 -9.24 -7.44
CA PHE A 77 9.30 -9.42 -6.61
C PHE A 77 10.11 -10.66 -6.96
N TYR A 78 9.52 -11.67 -7.59
CA TYR A 78 10.30 -12.81 -8.11
C TYR A 78 11.18 -12.47 -9.31
N LYS A 79 11.07 -11.28 -9.89
CA LYS A 79 12.06 -10.78 -10.86
C LYS A 79 13.40 -10.47 -10.19
N PHE A 80 13.39 -10.09 -8.91
CA PHE A 80 14.60 -9.83 -8.15
C PHE A 80 15.32 -11.13 -7.80
N THR A 81 16.66 -11.07 -7.84
CA THR A 81 17.48 -12.23 -7.50
C THR A 81 17.21 -12.68 -6.05
N PRO A 82 17.37 -13.98 -5.75
CA PRO A 82 17.24 -14.48 -4.37
C PRO A 82 18.18 -13.74 -3.40
N LYS A 83 19.38 -13.35 -3.88
CA LYS A 83 20.34 -12.56 -3.11
C LYS A 83 19.76 -11.20 -2.74
N ALA A 84 19.22 -10.45 -3.71
CA ALA A 84 18.61 -9.14 -3.45
C ALA A 84 17.46 -9.25 -2.44
N ARG A 85 16.59 -10.27 -2.58
CA ARG A 85 15.48 -10.51 -1.65
C ARG A 85 15.93 -10.90 -0.25
N SER A 86 17.01 -11.65 -0.11
CA SER A 86 17.57 -12.05 1.19
C SER A 86 18.27 -10.91 1.94
N MET A 87 18.63 -9.82 1.24
CA MET A 87 19.25 -8.64 1.85
C MET A 87 18.22 -7.69 2.50
N VAL A 88 16.94 -7.86 2.22
CA VAL A 88 15.86 -7.08 2.87
C VAL A 88 15.82 -7.44 4.35
N LYS A 89 15.96 -6.43 5.22
CA LYS A 89 16.01 -6.57 6.69
C LYS A 89 14.64 -6.35 7.33
N THR A 90 13.84 -5.40 6.83
CA THR A 90 12.51 -5.14 7.37
C THR A 90 11.50 -4.88 6.26
N VAL A 91 10.26 -5.29 6.50
CA VAL A 91 9.12 -4.91 5.68
C VAL A 91 8.03 -4.33 6.58
N THR A 92 7.83 -3.03 6.49
CA THR A 92 6.77 -2.33 7.21
C THR A 92 5.48 -2.39 6.39
N MET A 93 4.36 -2.68 7.04
CA MET A 93 3.06 -2.81 6.36
C MET A 93 1.90 -2.53 7.30
N ASP A 94 0.71 -2.33 6.73
CA ASP A 94 -0.51 -2.31 7.50
C ASP A 94 -0.94 -3.74 7.94
N LEU A 95 -1.96 -3.84 8.79
CA LEU A 95 -2.53 -5.11 9.26
C LEU A 95 -3.40 -5.80 8.20
N ASN A 96 -3.00 -5.77 6.93
CA ASN A 96 -3.70 -6.54 5.90
C ASN A 96 -3.38 -8.03 6.05
N CYS A 97 -4.40 -8.87 6.05
CA CYS A 97 -4.31 -10.28 6.45
C CYS A 97 -3.33 -11.14 5.64
N TYR A 98 -2.97 -10.78 4.41
CA TYR A 98 -2.08 -11.61 3.58
C TYR A 98 -0.69 -10.99 3.32
N TYR A 99 -0.46 -9.71 3.56
CA TYR A 99 0.85 -9.08 3.35
C TYR A 99 1.96 -9.71 4.18
N PRO A 100 1.75 -10.07 5.45
CA PRO A 100 2.76 -10.80 6.22
C PRO A 100 3.16 -12.13 5.57
N LEU A 101 2.21 -12.85 4.98
CA LEU A 101 2.50 -14.11 4.29
C LEU A 101 3.30 -13.88 3.01
N VAL A 102 2.97 -12.84 2.24
CA VAL A 102 3.71 -12.44 1.04
C VAL A 102 5.13 -12.04 1.39
N ALA A 103 5.31 -11.22 2.43
CA ALA A 103 6.64 -10.77 2.85
C ALA A 103 7.52 -11.92 3.33
N ARG A 104 6.99 -12.86 4.12
CA ARG A 104 7.73 -14.05 4.55
C ARG A 104 8.14 -14.95 3.39
N GLU A 105 7.29 -15.08 2.37
CA GLU A 105 7.58 -15.86 1.18
C GLU A 105 8.66 -15.22 0.32
N LEU A 106 8.65 -13.90 0.18
CA LEU A 106 9.55 -13.14 -0.69
C LEU A 106 10.90 -12.83 -0.02
N PHE A 107 10.89 -12.48 1.27
CA PHE A 107 12.02 -11.95 2.01
C PHE A 107 12.29 -12.78 3.27
N PRO A 108 12.98 -13.91 3.13
CA PRO A 108 13.11 -14.91 4.22
C PRO A 108 13.82 -14.38 5.47
N ASN A 109 14.67 -13.37 5.31
CA ASN A 109 15.43 -12.77 6.42
C ASN A 109 14.79 -11.50 6.99
N ALA A 110 13.67 -11.04 6.40
CA ALA A 110 13.08 -9.78 6.78
C ALA A 110 12.21 -9.90 8.06
N GLN A 111 12.40 -8.97 8.98
CA GLN A 111 11.48 -8.75 10.08
C GLN A 111 10.24 -8.01 9.57
N ILE A 112 9.07 -8.53 9.89
CA ILE A 112 7.80 -7.85 9.56
C ILE A 112 7.48 -6.85 10.66
N VAL A 113 7.29 -5.60 10.26
CA VAL A 113 6.94 -4.48 11.13
C VAL A 113 5.53 -4.02 10.78
N ILE A 114 4.65 -4.01 11.77
CA ILE A 114 3.30 -3.49 11.57
C ILE A 114 3.29 -2.00 11.87
N ASP A 115 2.73 -1.21 10.94
CA ASP A 115 2.59 0.23 11.12
C ASP A 115 1.65 0.53 12.30
N ARG A 116 2.20 1.23 13.29
CA ARG A 116 1.48 1.63 14.50
C ARG A 116 0.28 2.53 14.22
N PHE A 117 0.34 3.37 13.19
CA PHE A 117 -0.77 4.24 12.82
C PHE A 117 -2.01 3.43 12.44
N HIS A 118 -1.85 2.39 11.64
CA HIS A 118 -2.94 1.49 11.25
C HIS A 118 -3.51 0.71 12.45
N MET A 119 -2.67 0.32 13.40
CA MET A 119 -3.13 -0.30 14.66
C MET A 119 -3.99 0.64 15.48
N VAL A 120 -3.53 1.87 15.71
CA VAL A 120 -4.28 2.88 16.48
C VAL A 120 -5.59 3.23 15.77
N GLN A 121 -5.58 3.38 14.45
CA GLN A 121 -6.77 3.66 13.66
C GLN A 121 -7.80 2.53 13.76
N MET A 122 -7.36 1.28 13.70
CA MET A 122 -8.24 0.10 13.85
C MET A 122 -8.87 0.07 15.25
N LEU A 123 -8.11 0.27 16.31
CA LEU A 123 -8.61 0.34 17.67
C LEU A 123 -9.62 1.47 17.84
N THR A 124 -9.30 2.66 17.37
CA THR A 124 -10.21 3.84 17.43
C THR A 124 -11.53 3.57 16.72
N ARG A 125 -11.50 2.95 15.54
CA ARG A 125 -12.72 2.56 14.81
C ARG A 125 -13.55 1.52 15.59
N SER A 126 -12.89 0.54 16.20
CA SER A 126 -13.55 -0.51 17.00
C SER A 126 -14.22 0.09 18.24
N PHE A 127 -13.54 0.96 18.98
CA PHE A 127 -14.11 1.68 20.11
C PHE A 127 -15.28 2.58 19.72
N ASN A 128 -15.16 3.31 18.60
CA ASN A 128 -16.26 4.14 18.13
C ASN A 128 -17.49 3.29 17.72
N SER A 129 -17.26 2.14 17.09
CA SER A 129 -18.35 1.19 16.76
C SER A 129 -19.06 0.69 18.02
N LEU A 130 -18.31 0.29 19.04
CA LEU A 130 -18.85 -0.14 20.33
C LEU A 130 -19.66 0.99 21.00
N ARG A 131 -19.08 2.20 21.05
CA ARG A 131 -19.78 3.38 21.58
C ARG A 131 -21.14 3.60 20.89
N VAL A 132 -21.17 3.53 19.56
CA VAL A 132 -22.41 3.73 18.79
C VAL A 132 -23.42 2.60 19.08
N GLN A 133 -22.98 1.35 19.22
CA GLN A 133 -23.84 0.23 19.58
C GLN A 133 -24.50 0.44 20.95
N ILE A 134 -23.71 0.82 21.95
CA ILE A 134 -24.20 1.09 23.30
C ILE A 134 -25.22 2.24 23.28
N MET A 135 -24.91 3.36 22.61
CA MET A 135 -25.82 4.49 22.49
C MET A 135 -27.14 4.10 21.82
N LYS A 136 -27.15 3.25 20.82
CA LYS A 136 -28.35 2.74 20.16
C LYS A 136 -29.18 1.88 21.10
N GLN A 137 -28.54 1.05 21.94
CA GLN A 137 -29.27 0.24 22.94
C GLN A 137 -29.93 1.12 23.99
N PHE A 138 -29.27 2.16 24.49
CA PHE A 138 -29.85 3.11 25.43
C PHE A 138 -31.07 3.85 24.84
N LYS A 139 -30.93 4.37 23.61
CA LYS A 139 -32.08 5.03 22.92
C LYS A 139 -33.29 4.11 22.79
N ARG A 140 -33.10 2.84 22.45
CA ARG A 140 -34.20 1.86 22.37
C ARG A 140 -34.84 1.60 23.73
N LYS A 141 -34.06 1.50 24.82
CA LYS A 141 -34.57 1.32 26.16
C LYS A 141 -35.42 2.52 26.62
N VAL A 142 -34.93 3.73 26.37
CA VAL A 142 -35.66 4.96 26.73
C VAL A 142 -36.96 5.11 25.92
N ALA A 143 -36.93 4.80 24.63
CA ALA A 143 -38.15 4.84 23.81
C ALA A 143 -39.23 3.83 24.25
N ASN A 144 -38.84 2.70 24.87
CA ASN A 144 -39.78 1.69 25.37
C ASN A 144 -40.27 1.98 26.80
N ILE A 145 -39.80 3.03 27.44
CA ILE A 145 -40.24 3.44 28.80
C ILE A 145 -41.23 4.62 28.73
N SER A 146 -41.36 5.24 27.55
CA SER A 146 -42.28 6.36 27.34
C SER A 146 -43.72 5.85 26.99
N PHE A 147 -44.43 5.31 27.99
CA PHE A 147 -45.90 5.11 28.01
C PHE A 147 -46.41 5.41 29.40
#